data_59562294ee140b8be393845cbd0fe0b4
#
_entry.id   59562294ee140b8be393845cbd0fe0b4
#
_cell.length_a   1.000
_cell.length_b   1.000
_cell.length_c   1.000
_cell.angle_alpha   90.00
_cell.angle_beta   90.00
_cell.angle_gamma   90.00
#
_symmetry.space_group_name_H-M   'P 1'
#
loop_
_entity.id
_entity.type
_entity.pdbx_description
1 polymer ?
#
loop_
_entity_poly.entity_id
_entity_poly.type
_entity_poly.pdbx_seq_one_letter_code
_entity_poly.pdbx_strand_id
1 'polypeptide(L)'
;GWAGSLGPVDVDLGVLQFLYPGDNAAGAAEADATELYVGVAKDFGIASASIYYYNVVSTDAWGFADADGSEYWTLDVDVPVGDTPITASFHVGNQEFEGSGNEPYDYTDWKVNLDYALSDTYSAGIYYTDTDMTEDIWTVQGEFLGQDSVGAYLSASF
;
A
#
# COMPACT_ATOMS: atom_id res chain seq x y z
N GLY A 1 -16.76 4.27 0.24
CA GLY A 1 -16.60 3.12 -0.66
C GLY A 1 -17.77 2.14 -0.55
N TRP A 2 -17.70 1.12 -1.35
CA TRP A 2 -18.59 -0.04 -1.35
C TRP A 2 -17.77 -1.32 -1.41
N ALA A 3 -18.10 -2.26 -0.52
CA ALA A 3 -17.52 -3.61 -0.52
C ALA A 3 -18.64 -4.65 -0.53
N GLY A 4 -18.44 -5.75 -1.25
CA GLY A 4 -19.41 -6.83 -1.34
C GLY A 4 -18.92 -8.01 -2.19
N SER A 5 -19.65 -9.12 -2.14
CA SER A 5 -19.29 -10.32 -2.88
C SER A 5 -20.02 -10.38 -4.22
N LEU A 6 -19.27 -10.67 -5.28
CA LEU A 6 -19.78 -10.92 -6.63
C LEU A 6 -19.43 -12.36 -7.04
N GLY A 7 -20.34 -13.30 -6.72
CA GLY A 7 -20.10 -14.72 -6.94
C GLY A 7 -18.95 -15.25 -6.07
N PRO A 8 -17.85 -15.80 -6.67
CA PRO A 8 -16.76 -16.41 -5.90
C PRO A 8 -15.64 -15.40 -5.51
N VAL A 9 -15.83 -14.11 -5.71
CA VAL A 9 -14.85 -13.07 -5.42
C VAL A 9 -15.49 -11.97 -4.58
N ASP A 10 -14.70 -11.33 -3.75
CA ASP A 10 -15.04 -10.11 -3.06
C ASP A 10 -14.50 -8.91 -3.83
N VAL A 11 -15.28 -7.84 -3.89
CA VAL A 11 -14.94 -6.60 -4.60
C VAL A 11 -15.07 -5.46 -3.62
N ASP A 12 -14.09 -4.58 -3.64
CA ASP A 12 -14.06 -3.33 -2.90
C ASP A 12 -13.74 -2.18 -3.86
N LEU A 13 -14.45 -1.07 -3.75
CA LEU A 13 -14.19 0.11 -4.55
C LEU A 13 -14.55 1.36 -3.77
N GLY A 14 -13.84 2.44 -4.03
CA GLY A 14 -14.09 3.67 -3.31
C GLY A 14 -13.20 4.82 -3.71
N VAL A 15 -13.21 5.82 -2.83
CA VAL A 15 -12.41 7.03 -2.92
C VAL A 15 -11.59 7.15 -1.66
N LEU A 16 -10.30 7.40 -1.80
CA LEU A 16 -9.40 7.79 -0.72
C LEU A 16 -9.10 9.27 -0.84
N GLN A 17 -9.11 9.95 0.29
CA GLN A 17 -8.73 11.35 0.41
C GLN A 17 -7.60 11.46 1.42
N PHE A 18 -6.44 11.86 0.96
CA PHE A 18 -5.29 12.19 1.80
C PHE A 18 -5.30 13.69 2.04
N LEU A 19 -5.27 14.08 3.30
CA LEU A 19 -5.25 15.49 3.71
C LEU A 19 -3.99 15.76 4.52
N TYR A 20 -3.20 16.69 4.04
CA TYR A 20 -1.97 17.15 4.69
C TYR A 20 -2.18 18.58 5.22
N PRO A 21 -2.69 18.73 6.46
CA PRO A 21 -3.00 20.04 7.00
C PRO A 21 -1.73 20.89 7.16
N GLY A 22 -1.73 22.07 6.57
CA GLY A 22 -0.62 23.01 6.60
C GLY A 22 -0.67 23.96 5.41
N ASP A 23 0.20 24.96 5.42
CA ASP A 23 0.36 25.87 4.30
C ASP A 23 1.49 25.35 3.39
N ASN A 24 1.21 25.17 2.11
CA ASN A 24 2.24 24.85 1.13
C ASN A 24 3.14 26.08 0.88
N ALA A 25 4.41 25.83 0.59
CA ALA A 25 5.30 26.91 0.14
C ALA A 25 4.75 27.55 -1.14
N ALA A 26 4.93 28.86 -1.29
CA ALA A 26 4.42 29.56 -2.47
C ALA A 26 4.99 28.96 -3.77
N GLY A 27 4.10 28.46 -4.64
CA GLY A 27 4.45 27.82 -5.90
C GLY A 27 4.84 26.35 -5.80
N ALA A 28 4.69 25.72 -4.63
CA ALA A 28 4.76 24.28 -4.49
C ALA A 28 3.45 23.62 -4.95
N ALA A 29 3.55 22.38 -5.47
CA ALA A 29 2.39 21.56 -5.76
C ALA A 29 1.63 21.20 -4.46
N GLU A 30 0.34 20.94 -4.58
CA GLU A 30 -0.49 20.54 -3.46
C GLU A 30 -0.07 19.14 -2.94
N ALA A 31 -0.09 18.99 -1.60
CA ALA A 31 0.21 17.70 -0.98
C ALA A 31 -1.04 16.82 -0.82
N ASP A 32 -2.23 17.42 -0.77
CA ASP A 32 -3.48 16.68 -0.70
C ASP A 32 -3.67 15.83 -1.95
N ALA A 33 -4.15 14.60 -1.76
CA ALA A 33 -4.35 13.67 -2.87
C ALA A 33 -5.73 13.01 -2.78
N THR A 34 -6.34 12.80 -3.94
CA THR A 34 -7.57 12.03 -4.09
C THR A 34 -7.33 10.87 -5.03
N GLU A 35 -7.67 9.66 -4.58
CA GLU A 35 -7.58 8.45 -5.38
C GLU A 35 -8.92 7.77 -5.52
N LEU A 36 -9.16 7.19 -6.68
CA LEU A 36 -10.17 6.15 -6.88
C LEU A 36 -9.48 4.79 -6.77
N TYR A 37 -10.13 3.84 -6.13
CA TYR A 37 -9.59 2.49 -6.06
C TYR A 37 -10.63 1.42 -6.38
N VAL A 38 -10.11 0.28 -6.85
CA VAL A 38 -10.84 -0.97 -6.98
C VAL A 38 -9.97 -2.13 -6.55
N GLY A 39 -10.54 -3.03 -5.75
CA GLY A 39 -9.89 -4.25 -5.29
C GLY A 39 -10.73 -5.48 -5.58
N VAL A 40 -10.08 -6.60 -5.80
CA VAL A 40 -10.70 -7.91 -5.92
C VAL A 40 -9.92 -8.88 -5.05
N ALA A 41 -10.66 -9.62 -4.20
CA ALA A 41 -10.09 -10.63 -3.33
C ALA A 41 -10.76 -11.99 -3.54
N LYS A 42 -10.01 -13.06 -3.28
CA LYS A 42 -10.52 -14.42 -3.33
C LYS A 42 -9.85 -15.32 -2.32
N ASP A 43 -10.68 -16.10 -1.62
CA ASP A 43 -10.25 -17.22 -0.81
C ASP A 43 -10.26 -18.52 -1.67
N PHE A 44 -9.12 -19.20 -1.71
CA PHE A 44 -8.93 -20.47 -2.40
C PHE A 44 -8.96 -21.67 -1.43
N GLY A 45 -9.19 -21.44 -0.15
CA GLY A 45 -9.19 -22.44 0.92
C GLY A 45 -7.80 -22.75 1.49
N ILE A 46 -6.79 -22.81 0.64
CA ILE A 46 -5.37 -23.02 1.04
C ILE A 46 -4.58 -21.70 1.16
N ALA A 47 -5.10 -20.65 0.57
CA ALA A 47 -4.55 -19.31 0.57
C ALA A 47 -5.65 -18.33 0.20
N SER A 48 -5.51 -17.08 0.56
CA SER A 48 -6.27 -15.96 -0.01
C SER A 48 -5.34 -15.04 -0.80
N ALA A 49 -5.89 -14.38 -1.81
CA ALA A 49 -5.16 -13.36 -2.56
C ALA A 49 -6.06 -12.18 -2.88
N SER A 50 -5.47 -10.98 -2.93
CA SER A 50 -6.14 -9.78 -3.40
C SER A 50 -5.25 -8.97 -4.33
N ILE A 51 -5.89 -8.28 -5.26
CA ILE A 51 -5.26 -7.29 -6.15
C ILE A 51 -6.04 -6.01 -5.98
N TYR A 52 -5.32 -4.91 -5.76
CA TYR A 52 -5.89 -3.56 -5.75
C TYR A 52 -5.22 -2.70 -6.81
N TYR A 53 -6.00 -1.79 -7.36
CA TYR A 53 -5.56 -0.73 -8.25
C TYR A 53 -6.07 0.60 -7.72
N TYR A 54 -5.17 1.56 -7.60
CA TYR A 54 -5.43 2.92 -7.16
C TYR A 54 -5.01 3.87 -8.27
N ASN A 55 -5.80 4.91 -8.50
CA ASN A 55 -5.52 5.93 -9.50
C ASN A 55 -5.77 7.32 -8.93
N VAL A 56 -4.78 8.19 -9.02
CA VAL A 56 -4.86 9.60 -8.61
C VAL A 56 -5.74 10.37 -9.58
N VAL A 57 -6.70 11.12 -9.03
CA VAL A 57 -7.64 11.96 -9.82
C VAL A 57 -7.53 13.45 -9.45
N SER A 58 -6.74 13.83 -8.47
CA SER A 58 -6.37 15.21 -8.19
C SER A 58 -5.24 15.64 -9.13
N THR A 59 -5.22 16.91 -9.56
CA THR A 59 -4.19 17.43 -10.48
C THR A 59 -2.80 17.33 -9.87
N ASP A 60 -2.65 17.76 -8.62
CA ASP A 60 -1.44 17.58 -7.83
C ASP A 60 -1.70 16.52 -6.75
N ALA A 61 -0.66 15.84 -6.28
CA ALA A 61 -0.74 14.87 -5.19
C ALA A 61 0.63 14.73 -4.52
N TRP A 62 0.67 14.66 -3.18
CA TRP A 62 1.87 14.42 -2.37
C TRP A 62 3.04 15.36 -2.66
N GLY A 63 2.74 16.57 -3.17
CA GLY A 63 3.75 17.55 -3.58
C GLY A 63 4.29 17.38 -5.00
N PHE A 64 3.77 16.41 -5.77
CA PHE A 64 4.03 16.25 -7.20
C PHE A 64 3.02 17.04 -8.02
N ALA A 65 3.49 17.83 -8.97
CA ALA A 65 2.65 18.57 -9.92
C ALA A 65 2.22 17.66 -11.08
N ASP A 66 1.03 17.93 -11.63
CA ASP A 66 0.47 17.18 -12.76
C ASP A 66 0.42 15.65 -12.50
N ALA A 67 0.12 15.26 -11.26
CA ALA A 67 0.16 13.89 -10.78
C ALA A 67 -1.11 13.09 -11.10
N ASP A 68 -2.12 13.70 -11.75
CA ASP A 68 -3.33 13.00 -12.16
C ASP A 68 -3.00 11.86 -13.13
N GLY A 69 -3.57 10.70 -12.88
CA GLY A 69 -3.23 9.48 -13.60
C GLY A 69 -2.14 8.62 -12.95
N SER A 70 -1.40 9.13 -11.94
CA SER A 70 -0.50 8.28 -11.15
C SER A 70 -1.23 7.08 -10.60
N GLU A 71 -0.57 5.92 -10.60
CA GLU A 71 -1.22 4.67 -10.23
C GLU A 71 -0.37 3.81 -9.30
N TYR A 72 -1.06 3.05 -8.45
CA TYR A 72 -0.45 2.07 -7.57
C TYR A 72 -1.18 0.74 -7.67
N TRP A 73 -0.43 -0.31 -7.93
CA TRP A 73 -0.91 -1.68 -7.96
C TRP A 73 -0.41 -2.46 -6.76
N THR A 74 -1.27 -3.29 -6.16
CA THR A 74 -0.83 -4.26 -5.16
C THR A 74 -1.29 -5.67 -5.48
N LEU A 75 -0.48 -6.63 -5.07
CA LEU A 75 -0.84 -8.03 -4.93
C LEU A 75 -0.48 -8.46 -3.52
N ASP A 76 -1.48 -8.96 -2.80
CA ASP A 76 -1.34 -9.52 -1.46
C ASP A 76 -1.73 -11.00 -1.48
N VAL A 77 -0.98 -11.83 -0.77
CA VAL A 77 -1.25 -13.26 -0.64
C VAL A 77 -1.05 -13.68 0.82
N ASP A 78 -2.08 -14.32 1.40
CA ASP A 78 -2.03 -14.87 2.75
C ASP A 78 -2.12 -16.40 2.70
N VAL A 79 -1.21 -17.06 3.39
CA VAL A 79 -1.13 -18.53 3.44
C VAL A 79 -1.15 -19.00 4.90
N PRO A 80 -2.24 -19.64 5.36
CA PRO A 80 -2.25 -20.33 6.65
C PRO A 80 -1.17 -21.44 6.69
N VAL A 81 -0.39 -21.47 7.77
CA VAL A 81 0.70 -22.43 7.91
C VAL A 81 0.18 -23.72 8.58
N GLY A 82 -0.36 -24.62 7.78
CA GLY A 82 -0.94 -25.87 8.27
C GLY A 82 -2.05 -25.66 9.29
N ASP A 83 -2.07 -26.48 10.34
CA ASP A 83 -3.03 -26.36 11.46
C ASP A 83 -2.49 -25.48 12.62
N THR A 84 -1.56 -24.58 12.34
CA THR A 84 -0.98 -23.67 13.33
C THR A 84 -1.74 -22.34 13.37
N PRO A 85 -1.62 -21.55 14.45
CA PRO A 85 -2.16 -20.20 14.49
C PRO A 85 -1.30 -19.16 13.72
N ILE A 86 -0.52 -19.61 12.73
CA ILE A 86 0.39 -18.76 11.96
C ILE A 86 -0.16 -18.55 10.56
N THR A 87 -0.13 -17.31 10.10
CA THR A 87 -0.34 -16.93 8.70
C THR A 87 0.94 -16.30 8.15
N ALA A 88 1.39 -16.76 7.00
CA ALA A 88 2.45 -16.13 6.24
C ALA A 88 1.82 -15.25 5.16
N SER A 89 2.22 -13.97 5.11
CA SER A 89 1.71 -13.00 4.16
C SER A 89 2.83 -12.49 3.27
N PHE A 90 2.50 -12.25 2.01
CA PHE A 90 3.38 -11.64 1.03
C PHE A 90 2.64 -10.49 0.36
N HIS A 91 3.32 -9.38 0.19
CA HIS A 91 2.86 -8.18 -0.49
C HIS A 91 3.88 -7.76 -1.54
N VAL A 92 3.41 -7.30 -2.69
CA VAL A 92 4.18 -6.54 -3.65
C VAL A 92 3.31 -5.41 -4.19
N GLY A 93 3.89 -4.22 -4.28
CA GLY A 93 3.27 -3.02 -4.85
C GLY A 93 4.16 -2.42 -5.93
N ASN A 94 3.56 -1.69 -6.86
CA ASN A 94 4.26 -0.89 -7.85
C ASN A 94 3.57 0.46 -7.98
N GLN A 95 4.33 1.52 -7.77
CA GLN A 95 3.92 2.91 -7.88
C GLN A 95 4.51 3.53 -9.14
N GLU A 96 3.67 4.11 -9.97
CA GLU A 96 4.05 4.92 -11.12
C GLU A 96 3.51 6.34 -10.92
N PHE A 97 4.38 7.35 -11.08
CA PHE A 97 4.02 8.76 -10.94
C PHE A 97 3.89 9.41 -12.31
N GLU A 98 2.69 9.89 -12.64
CA GLU A 98 2.50 10.74 -13.81
C GLU A 98 3.00 12.16 -13.56
N GLY A 99 3.16 12.92 -14.65
CA GLY A 99 3.65 14.29 -14.64
C GLY A 99 5.11 14.42 -15.06
N SER A 100 5.42 15.51 -15.74
CA SER A 100 6.76 15.71 -16.30
C SER A 100 7.83 15.84 -15.22
N GLY A 101 8.76 14.90 -15.20
CA GLY A 101 9.87 14.84 -14.24
C GLY A 101 9.54 14.06 -12.97
N ASN A 102 8.40 13.41 -12.90
CA ASN A 102 7.99 12.57 -11.76
C ASN A 102 8.44 11.11 -11.91
N GLU A 103 8.72 10.63 -13.12
CA GLU A 103 9.12 9.24 -13.42
C GLU A 103 10.31 8.72 -12.58
N PRO A 104 11.29 9.54 -12.16
CA PRO A 104 12.37 9.05 -11.30
C PRO A 104 11.94 8.62 -9.90
N TYR A 105 10.71 8.96 -9.52
CA TYR A 105 10.14 8.60 -8.21
C TYR A 105 9.36 7.29 -8.23
N ASP A 106 9.19 6.65 -9.38
CA ASP A 106 8.56 5.34 -9.50
C ASP A 106 9.31 4.31 -8.67
N TYR A 107 8.58 3.38 -8.06
CA TYR A 107 9.17 2.32 -7.27
C TYR A 107 8.30 1.08 -7.20
N THR A 108 8.94 -0.03 -6.87
CA THR A 108 8.33 -1.27 -6.43
C THR A 108 8.65 -1.50 -4.96
N ASP A 109 7.67 -1.90 -4.19
CA ASP A 109 7.86 -2.31 -2.80
C ASP A 109 7.41 -3.75 -2.59
N TRP A 110 7.95 -4.38 -1.55
CA TRP A 110 7.53 -5.70 -1.15
C TRP A 110 7.68 -5.91 0.36
N LYS A 111 6.83 -6.79 0.89
CA LYS A 111 6.85 -7.15 2.30
C LYS A 111 6.57 -8.64 2.47
N VAL A 112 7.28 -9.28 3.37
CA VAL A 112 6.95 -10.59 3.90
C VAL A 112 6.62 -10.46 5.38
N ASN A 113 5.60 -11.17 5.84
CA ASN A 113 5.08 -11.07 7.18
C ASN A 113 4.74 -12.44 7.75
N LEU A 114 4.90 -12.62 9.06
CA LEU A 114 4.40 -13.76 9.81
C LEU A 114 3.56 -13.25 10.96
N ASP A 115 2.28 -13.60 10.94
CA ASP A 115 1.31 -13.32 12.00
C ASP A 115 1.07 -14.54 12.86
N TYR A 116 1.00 -14.36 14.17
CA TYR A 116 0.60 -15.35 15.13
C TYR A 116 -0.69 -14.91 15.83
N ALA A 117 -1.78 -15.66 15.66
CA ALA A 117 -3.03 -15.41 16.36
C ALA A 117 -2.89 -15.80 17.84
N LEU A 118 -2.89 -14.80 18.73
CA LEU A 118 -2.87 -14.97 20.17
C LEU A 118 -4.24 -15.35 20.74
N SER A 119 -5.29 -14.85 20.09
CA SER A 119 -6.69 -15.14 20.37
C SER A 119 -7.54 -14.72 19.16
N ASP A 120 -8.87 -14.86 19.25
CA ASP A 120 -9.80 -14.37 18.23
C ASP A 120 -9.76 -12.84 18.02
N THR A 121 -9.19 -12.11 18.97
CA THR A 121 -9.12 -10.64 18.97
C THR A 121 -7.72 -10.11 18.74
N TYR A 122 -6.69 -10.81 19.23
CA TYR A 122 -5.31 -10.29 19.23
C TYR A 122 -4.38 -11.14 18.38
N SER A 123 -3.51 -10.48 17.63
CA SER A 123 -2.39 -11.10 16.94
C SER A 123 -1.08 -10.36 17.19
N ALA A 124 0.03 -11.05 16.99
CA ALA A 124 1.37 -10.48 16.98
C ALA A 124 2.04 -10.85 15.66
N GLY A 125 2.74 -9.91 15.05
CA GLY A 125 3.41 -10.14 13.79
C GLY A 125 4.83 -9.58 13.75
N ILE A 126 5.63 -10.17 12.87
CA ILE A 126 6.94 -9.66 12.46
C ILE A 126 6.96 -9.56 10.94
N TYR A 127 7.64 -8.54 10.42
CA TYR A 127 7.76 -8.37 8.98
C TYR A 127 9.15 -7.90 8.58
N TYR A 128 9.47 -8.15 7.32
CA TYR A 128 10.55 -7.51 6.57
C TYR A 128 9.94 -6.82 5.36
N THR A 129 10.39 -5.61 5.08
CA THR A 129 9.99 -4.84 3.91
C THR A 129 11.20 -4.20 3.24
N ASP A 130 11.11 -3.99 1.93
CA ASP A 130 12.17 -3.39 1.13
C ASP A 130 11.56 -2.76 -0.13
N THR A 131 12.33 -1.91 -0.82
CA THR A 131 11.92 -1.24 -2.06
C THR A 131 13.08 -1.13 -3.03
N ASP A 132 12.79 -0.86 -4.31
CA ASP A 132 13.79 -0.51 -5.31
C ASP A 132 13.96 1.01 -5.51
N MET A 133 13.48 1.81 -4.56
CA MET A 133 13.64 3.27 -4.56
C MET A 133 15.10 3.68 -4.74
N THR A 134 15.32 4.65 -5.63
CA THR A 134 16.66 5.19 -5.87
C THR A 134 17.09 6.12 -4.73
N GLU A 135 18.18 5.82 -4.04
CA GLU A 135 18.66 6.55 -2.86
C GLU A 135 18.83 8.05 -3.10
N ASP A 136 19.46 8.45 -4.22
CA ASP A 136 19.67 9.86 -4.58
C ASP A 136 18.35 10.64 -4.77
N ILE A 137 17.26 9.95 -5.13
CA ILE A 137 15.93 10.54 -5.36
C ILE A 137 15.12 10.58 -4.06
N TRP A 138 15.13 9.48 -3.31
CA TRP A 138 14.29 9.30 -2.13
C TRP A 138 15.00 9.63 -0.80
N THR A 139 16.10 10.40 -0.83
CA THR A 139 16.74 10.91 0.39
C THR A 139 16.20 12.28 0.76
N VAL A 140 15.55 12.39 1.90
CA VAL A 140 14.98 13.62 2.44
C VAL A 140 15.70 13.99 3.76
N GLN A 141 16.27 15.16 3.84
CA GLN A 141 17.01 15.64 5.01
C GLN A 141 18.15 14.71 5.46
N GLY A 142 18.72 13.95 4.53
CA GLY A 142 19.80 13.00 4.80
C GLY A 142 19.35 11.60 5.22
N GLU A 143 18.06 11.34 5.23
CA GLU A 143 17.47 10.02 5.51
C GLU A 143 16.92 9.41 4.22
N PHE A 144 17.38 8.21 3.87
CA PHE A 144 16.85 7.44 2.75
C PHE A 144 15.52 6.78 3.14
N LEU A 145 14.44 7.14 2.46
CA LEU A 145 13.08 6.69 2.78
C LEU A 145 12.79 5.26 2.31
N GLY A 146 13.55 4.75 1.33
CA GLY A 146 13.41 3.39 0.78
C GLY A 146 14.25 2.32 1.49
N GLN A 147 14.74 2.59 2.71
CA GLN A 147 15.58 1.66 3.45
C GLN A 147 14.82 0.40 3.86
N ASP A 148 15.45 -0.76 3.65
CA ASP A 148 14.90 -2.02 4.13
C ASP A 148 14.70 -2.03 5.65
N SER A 149 13.66 -2.68 6.10
CA SER A 149 13.27 -2.63 7.52
C SER A 149 12.70 -3.95 8.03
N VAL A 150 13.03 -4.25 9.28
CA VAL A 150 12.37 -5.30 10.08
C VAL A 150 11.53 -4.63 11.15
N GLY A 151 10.29 -5.05 11.26
CA GLY A 151 9.40 -4.55 12.30
C GLY A 151 8.64 -5.67 13.01
N ALA A 152 8.06 -5.33 14.16
CA ALA A 152 7.13 -6.17 14.88
C ALA A 152 5.94 -5.35 15.36
N TYR A 153 4.77 -5.98 15.49
CA TYR A 153 3.55 -5.31 15.91
C TYR A 153 2.63 -6.22 16.73
N LEU A 154 1.72 -5.59 17.44
CA LEU A 154 0.55 -6.21 18.04
C LEU A 154 -0.70 -5.60 17.40
N SER A 155 -1.66 -6.43 17.05
CA SER A 155 -2.94 -6.01 16.46
C SER A 155 -4.12 -6.48 17.30
N ALA A 156 -5.18 -5.69 17.30
CA ALA A 156 -6.46 -6.04 17.89
C ALA A 156 -7.60 -5.73 16.91
N SER A 157 -8.50 -6.70 16.68
CA SER A 157 -9.68 -6.57 15.83
C SER A 157 -10.94 -6.83 16.66
N PHE A 158 -11.91 -5.90 16.65
CA PHE A 158 -13.14 -5.93 17.46
C PHE A 158 -14.38 -5.99 16.57
#